data_b1623104dcbb9884cbb159cb754e0fae
#
_entry.id   b1623104dcbb9884cbb159cb754e0fae
#
_cell.length_a   1.000
_cell.length_b   1.000
_cell.length_c   1.000
_cell.angle_alpha   90.00
_cell.angle_beta   90.00
_cell.angle_gamma   90.00
#
_symmetry.space_group_name_H-M   'P 1'
#
loop_
_entity.id
_entity.type
_entity.pdbx_description
1 polymer ?
#
loop_
_entity_poly.entity_id
_entity_poly.type
_entity_poly.pdbx_seq_one_letter_code
_entity_poly.pdbx_strand_id
1 'polypeptide(L)'
;MARKKVDMSEAYDYLREKTGSYVLCFDVQNLTAFNNISRKAGDLAILEEALRIDKAATDDMMVMRIGGDEFALISGLYDLDTVKVLAEKVLSKNGRTIMFEGRELPLSLYYGMIKIPESLRYSEFFTDMHRTITNSKK
;
A
#
# COMPACT_ATOMS: atom_id res chain seq x y z
N MET A 1 6.13 8.89 -11.01
CA MET A 1 6.46 8.56 -9.62
C MET A 1 5.45 9.18 -8.68
N ALA A 2 5.09 8.47 -7.62
CA ALA A 2 4.20 9.00 -6.61
C ALA A 2 4.88 10.12 -5.84
N ARG A 3 4.08 10.98 -5.20
CA ARG A 3 4.59 12.01 -4.31
C ARG A 3 5.43 11.39 -3.20
N LYS A 4 6.46 12.11 -2.79
CA LYS A 4 7.27 11.69 -1.66
C LYS A 4 6.43 11.62 -0.39
N LYS A 5 6.88 10.80 0.54
CA LYS A 5 6.29 10.68 1.87
C LYS A 5 6.17 12.06 2.51
N VAL A 6 4.96 12.38 2.96
CA VAL A 6 4.65 13.65 3.60
C VAL A 6 4.31 13.41 5.06
N ASP A 7 4.26 14.48 5.85
CA ASP A 7 3.85 14.35 7.24
C ASP A 7 2.34 14.13 7.37
N MET A 8 1.89 13.83 8.58
CA MET A 8 0.51 13.47 8.84
C MET A 8 -0.48 14.59 8.50
N SER A 9 -0.10 15.85 8.71
CA SER A 9 -0.99 16.98 8.42
C SER A 9 -1.18 17.15 6.92
N GLU A 10 -0.12 16.98 6.13
CA GLU A 10 -0.20 17.04 4.68
C GLU A 10 -1.03 15.89 4.13
N ALA A 11 -0.86 14.69 4.71
CA ALA A 11 -1.65 13.52 4.32
C ALA A 11 -3.13 13.75 4.58
N TYR A 12 -3.47 14.33 5.72
CA TYR A 12 -4.85 14.63 6.06
C TYR A 12 -5.47 15.62 5.07
N ASP A 13 -4.77 16.70 4.76
CA ASP A 13 -5.24 17.69 3.80
C ASP A 13 -5.46 17.06 2.42
N TYR A 14 -4.54 16.21 1.99
CA TYR A 14 -4.66 15.51 0.72
C TYR A 14 -5.88 14.59 0.70
N LEU A 15 -6.11 13.84 1.77
CA LEU A 15 -7.28 12.97 1.88
C LEU A 15 -8.58 13.75 1.82
N ARG A 16 -8.63 14.89 2.49
CA ARG A 16 -9.83 15.75 2.49
C ARG A 16 -10.17 16.29 1.11
N GLU A 17 -9.15 16.59 0.32
CA GLU A 17 -9.33 17.07 -1.05
C GLU A 17 -9.83 15.96 -1.97
N LYS A 18 -9.65 14.70 -1.60
CA LYS A 18 -9.95 13.54 -2.43
C LYS A 18 -11.11 12.70 -1.92
N THR A 19 -12.00 13.28 -1.10
CA THR A 19 -13.17 12.55 -0.59
C THR A 19 -13.98 11.98 -1.75
N GLY A 20 -14.48 10.76 -1.57
CA GLY A 20 -15.18 10.03 -2.62
C GLY A 20 -14.27 9.20 -3.52
N SER A 21 -12.95 9.45 -3.48
CA SER A 21 -11.99 8.64 -4.24
C SER A 21 -11.56 7.43 -3.44
N TYR A 22 -10.81 6.54 -4.08
CA TYR A 22 -10.40 5.26 -3.50
C TYR A 22 -8.97 5.26 -3.04
N VAL A 23 -8.73 4.57 -1.93
CA VAL A 23 -7.40 4.29 -1.38
C VAL A 23 -7.17 2.79 -1.46
N LEU A 24 -6.00 2.40 -1.94
CA LEU A 24 -5.57 1.01 -1.95
C LEU A 24 -4.59 0.81 -0.81
N CYS A 25 -4.80 -0.22 0.00
CA CYS A 25 -3.94 -0.54 1.12
C CYS A 25 -3.26 -1.87 0.87
N PHE A 26 -1.97 -1.96 1.15
CA PHE A 26 -1.16 -3.13 0.86
C PHE A 26 -0.37 -3.57 2.08
N ASP A 27 -0.04 -4.85 2.12
CA ASP A 27 0.71 -5.49 3.20
C ASP A 27 1.47 -6.67 2.61
N VAL A 28 2.65 -6.97 3.15
CA VAL A 28 3.45 -8.10 2.66
C VAL A 28 2.84 -9.42 3.15
N GLN A 29 2.63 -10.36 2.22
CA GLN A 29 2.22 -11.70 2.59
C GLN A 29 3.39 -12.42 3.25
N ASN A 30 3.12 -12.95 4.44
CA ASN A 30 4.09 -13.78 5.14
C ASN A 30 5.41 -13.06 5.48
N LEU A 31 5.33 -11.83 5.97
CA LEU A 31 6.50 -11.06 6.37
C LEU A 31 7.32 -11.80 7.44
N THR A 32 6.66 -12.58 8.30
CA THR A 32 7.33 -13.37 9.33
C THR A 32 8.38 -14.31 8.73
N ALA A 33 8.09 -14.92 7.57
CA ALA A 33 9.05 -15.80 6.91
C ALA A 33 10.33 -15.04 6.50
N PHE A 34 10.19 -13.81 6.00
CA PHE A 34 11.35 -12.98 5.67
C PHE A 34 12.14 -12.63 6.93
N ASN A 35 11.47 -12.20 7.98
CA ASN A 35 12.11 -11.84 9.25
C ASN A 35 12.79 -13.05 9.91
N ASN A 36 12.28 -14.25 9.70
CA ASN A 36 12.90 -15.47 10.22
C ASN A 36 14.23 -15.79 9.52
N ILE A 37 14.41 -15.33 8.28
CA ILE A 37 15.69 -15.47 7.58
C ILE A 37 16.68 -14.46 8.18
N SER A 38 16.29 -13.19 8.18
CA SER A 38 17.00 -12.12 8.87
C SER A 38 16.16 -10.86 8.85
N ARG A 39 16.49 -9.92 9.74
CA ARG A 39 15.83 -8.62 9.75
C ARG A 39 16.04 -7.88 8.42
N LYS A 40 17.24 -8.03 7.84
CA LYS A 40 17.57 -7.41 6.56
C LYS A 40 16.67 -7.93 5.43
N ALA A 41 16.35 -9.23 5.45
CA ALA A 41 15.44 -9.81 4.46
C ALA A 41 14.04 -9.21 4.59
N GLY A 42 13.56 -9.04 5.82
CA GLY A 42 12.28 -8.38 6.07
C GLY A 42 12.28 -6.94 5.59
N ASP A 43 13.34 -6.20 5.88
CA ASP A 43 13.48 -4.81 5.43
C ASP A 43 13.50 -4.72 3.90
N LEU A 44 14.14 -5.67 3.24
CA LEU A 44 14.18 -5.74 1.78
C LEU A 44 12.78 -6.00 1.21
N ALA A 45 12.02 -6.87 1.85
CA ALA A 45 10.65 -7.16 1.43
C ALA A 45 9.78 -5.89 1.51
N ILE A 46 9.90 -5.12 2.59
CA ILE A 46 9.14 -3.87 2.77
C ILE A 46 9.57 -2.85 1.72
N LEU A 47 10.85 -2.74 1.44
CA LEU A 47 11.36 -1.84 0.42
C LEU A 47 10.80 -2.21 -0.97
N GLU A 48 10.80 -3.48 -1.30
CA GLU A 48 10.26 -3.95 -2.59
C GLU A 48 8.76 -3.68 -2.69
N GLU A 49 8.02 -3.86 -1.60
CA GLU A 49 6.61 -3.49 -1.56
C GLU A 49 6.41 -2.03 -1.94
N ALA A 50 7.15 -1.13 -1.29
CA ALA A 50 7.06 0.29 -1.56
C ALA A 50 7.41 0.61 -3.02
N LEU A 51 8.42 -0.04 -3.58
CA LEU A 51 8.81 0.14 -4.97
C LEU A 51 7.74 -0.32 -5.95
N ARG A 52 7.09 -1.44 -5.68
CA ARG A 52 6.01 -1.94 -6.54
C ARG A 52 4.83 -0.99 -6.57
N ILE A 53 4.48 -0.44 -5.42
CA ILE A 53 3.39 0.54 -5.31
C ILE A 53 3.78 1.83 -6.04
N ASP A 54 4.98 2.32 -5.79
CA ASP A 54 5.46 3.57 -6.39
C ASP A 54 5.50 3.49 -7.92
N LYS A 55 5.89 2.36 -8.47
CA LYS A 55 5.93 2.17 -9.93
C LYS A 55 4.56 2.18 -10.58
N ALA A 56 3.53 1.76 -9.85
CA ALA A 56 2.16 1.77 -10.35
C ALA A 56 1.50 3.14 -10.22
N ALA A 57 1.94 3.93 -9.24
CA ALA A 57 1.34 5.22 -8.92
C ALA A 57 1.75 6.29 -9.95
N THR A 58 0.85 7.26 -10.16
CA THR A 58 1.17 8.44 -10.96
C THR A 58 1.64 9.58 -10.06
N ASP A 59 2.17 10.65 -10.66
CA ASP A 59 2.78 11.76 -9.91
C ASP A 59 1.80 12.51 -9.00
N ASP A 60 0.52 12.47 -9.34
CA ASP A 60 -0.52 13.13 -8.56
C ASP A 60 -1.09 12.26 -7.44
N MET A 61 -0.61 11.04 -7.32
CA MET A 61 -1.00 10.14 -6.24
C MET A 61 -0.04 10.26 -5.05
N MET A 62 -0.51 9.84 -3.87
CA MET A 62 0.31 9.85 -2.66
C MET A 62 0.46 8.44 -2.13
N VAL A 63 1.67 8.06 -1.76
CA VAL A 63 1.95 6.81 -1.06
C VAL A 63 2.28 7.14 0.39
N MET A 64 1.61 6.48 1.32
CA MET A 64 1.78 6.72 2.74
C MET A 64 2.00 5.41 3.47
N ARG A 65 3.00 5.36 4.34
CA ARG A 65 3.23 4.19 5.21
C ARG A 65 2.32 4.32 6.42
N ILE A 66 1.48 3.30 6.65
CA ILE A 66 0.49 3.33 7.73
C ILE A 66 0.78 2.31 8.83
N GLY A 67 1.76 1.46 8.64
CA GLY A 67 2.16 0.47 9.63
C GLY A 67 3.55 -0.06 9.29
N GLY A 68 4.00 -1.12 9.97
CA GLY A 68 5.33 -1.70 9.76
C GLY A 68 5.59 -2.06 8.31
N ASP A 69 4.71 -2.87 7.73
CA ASP A 69 4.75 -3.28 6.32
C ASP A 69 3.47 -2.89 5.59
N GLU A 70 2.73 -1.91 6.12
CA GLU A 70 1.45 -1.48 5.57
C GLU A 70 1.58 -0.13 4.88
N PHE A 71 1.17 -0.07 3.61
CA PHE A 71 1.21 1.15 2.82
C PHE A 71 -0.17 1.43 2.24
N ALA A 72 -0.49 2.72 2.13
CA ALA A 72 -1.71 3.19 1.49
C ALA A 72 -1.34 3.97 0.24
N LEU A 73 -2.00 3.65 -0.89
CA LEU A 73 -1.90 4.42 -2.12
C LEU A 73 -3.18 5.23 -2.26
N ILE A 74 -3.07 6.52 -2.06
CA ILE A 74 -4.19 7.44 -2.20
C ILE A 74 -4.26 7.83 -3.66
N SER A 75 -5.21 7.22 -4.37
CA SER A 75 -5.24 7.29 -5.83
C SER A 75 -5.84 8.58 -6.38
N GLY A 76 -6.77 9.19 -5.65
CA GLY A 76 -7.53 10.31 -6.19
C GLY A 76 -8.45 9.92 -7.33
N LEU A 77 -8.70 8.63 -7.54
CA LEU A 77 -9.54 8.11 -8.60
C LEU A 77 -10.94 7.81 -8.06
N TYR A 78 -11.95 8.20 -8.81
CA TYR A 78 -13.35 8.06 -8.43
C TYR A 78 -14.04 6.90 -9.14
N ASP A 79 -13.41 6.37 -10.18
CA ASP A 79 -13.97 5.27 -10.98
C ASP A 79 -13.42 3.93 -10.48
N LEU A 80 -14.33 3.05 -10.07
CA LEU A 80 -13.96 1.76 -9.50
C LEU A 80 -13.15 0.90 -10.47
N ASP A 81 -13.53 0.89 -11.75
CA ASP A 81 -12.82 0.07 -12.73
C ASP A 81 -11.37 0.53 -12.92
N THR A 82 -11.15 1.85 -12.95
CA THR A 82 -9.81 2.42 -13.06
C THR A 82 -8.97 2.07 -11.84
N VAL A 83 -9.57 2.10 -10.65
CA VAL A 83 -8.87 1.74 -9.41
C VAL A 83 -8.50 0.26 -9.41
N LYS A 84 -9.38 -0.60 -9.92
CA LYS A 84 -9.07 -2.04 -10.03
C LYS A 84 -7.89 -2.28 -10.97
N VAL A 85 -7.81 -1.55 -12.07
CA VAL A 85 -6.67 -1.64 -12.99
C VAL A 85 -5.38 -1.23 -12.27
N LEU A 86 -5.46 -0.15 -11.47
CA LEU A 86 -4.31 0.30 -10.69
C LEU A 86 -3.86 -0.78 -9.69
N ALA A 87 -4.81 -1.40 -8.99
CA ALA A 87 -4.50 -2.50 -8.06
C ALA A 87 -3.82 -3.66 -8.79
N GLU A 88 -4.31 -4.03 -9.96
CA GLU A 88 -3.74 -5.11 -10.76
C GLU A 88 -2.31 -4.82 -11.19
N LYS A 89 -1.95 -3.57 -11.45
CA LYS A 89 -0.56 -3.21 -11.79
C LYS A 89 0.39 -3.55 -10.65
N VAL A 90 -0.04 -3.37 -9.41
CA VAL A 90 0.77 -3.75 -8.25
C VAL A 90 0.75 -5.27 -8.09
N LEU A 91 -0.44 -5.88 -8.10
CA LEU A 91 -0.62 -7.29 -7.79
C LEU A 91 -0.09 -8.23 -8.89
N SER A 92 0.05 -7.73 -10.11
CA SER A 92 0.63 -8.51 -11.21
C SER A 92 2.07 -8.92 -10.93
N LYS A 93 2.72 -8.25 -10.00
CA LYS A 93 4.09 -8.58 -9.57
C LYS A 93 4.13 -9.64 -8.48
N ASN A 94 2.97 -10.06 -7.95
CA ASN A 94 2.92 -11.07 -6.91
C ASN A 94 3.61 -12.36 -7.39
N GLY A 95 4.43 -12.94 -6.52
CA GLY A 95 5.22 -14.12 -6.83
C GLY A 95 6.60 -13.83 -7.39
N ARG A 96 6.86 -12.61 -7.85
CA ARG A 96 8.22 -12.26 -8.29
C ARG A 96 9.15 -12.27 -7.11
N THR A 97 10.38 -12.72 -7.34
CA THR A 97 11.36 -12.90 -6.26
C THR A 97 12.14 -11.62 -6.00
N ILE A 98 12.60 -11.50 -4.75
CA ILE A 98 13.67 -10.61 -4.38
C ILE A 98 14.91 -11.45 -4.12
N MET A 99 16.10 -10.88 -4.34
CA MET A 99 17.34 -11.59 -4.12
C MET A 99 17.93 -11.19 -2.77
N PHE A 100 18.19 -12.17 -1.92
CA PHE A 100 18.83 -11.94 -0.64
C PHE A 100 19.91 -12.99 -0.42
N GLU A 101 21.16 -12.54 -0.36
CA GLU A 101 22.32 -13.40 -0.14
C GLU A 101 22.35 -14.65 -1.05
N GLY A 102 22.09 -14.43 -2.35
CA GLY A 102 22.09 -15.48 -3.35
C GLY A 102 20.82 -16.33 -3.37
N ARG A 103 19.83 -16.02 -2.55
CA ARG A 103 18.55 -16.75 -2.50
C ARG A 103 17.46 -15.94 -3.16
N GLU A 104 16.64 -16.61 -3.95
CA GLU A 104 15.45 -15.99 -4.52
C GLU A 104 14.27 -16.22 -3.58
N LEU A 105 13.67 -15.11 -3.11
CA LEU A 105 12.57 -15.16 -2.16
C LEU A 105 11.32 -14.58 -2.83
N PRO A 106 10.26 -15.38 -3.05
CA PRO A 106 9.06 -14.86 -3.69
C PRO A 106 8.34 -13.89 -2.76
N LEU A 107 7.87 -12.79 -3.34
CA LEU A 107 7.18 -11.74 -2.60
C LEU A 107 5.82 -11.47 -3.21
N SER A 108 4.79 -11.52 -2.39
CA SER A 108 3.43 -11.19 -2.78
C SER A 108 2.81 -10.24 -1.76
N LEU A 109 1.81 -9.50 -2.19
CA LEU A 109 1.12 -8.52 -1.34
C LEU A 109 -0.34 -8.89 -1.18
N TYR A 110 -0.87 -8.66 0.02
CA TYR A 110 -2.31 -8.52 0.24
C TYR A 110 -2.72 -7.12 -0.14
N TYR A 111 -3.98 -6.92 -0.50
CA TYR A 111 -4.50 -5.59 -0.67
C TYR A 111 -5.95 -5.50 -0.23
N GLY A 112 -6.36 -4.28 0.12
CA GLY A 112 -7.74 -3.93 0.36
C GLY A 112 -8.02 -2.58 -0.25
N MET A 113 -9.29 -2.29 -0.50
CA MET A 113 -9.72 -1.05 -1.12
C MET A 113 -10.73 -0.37 -0.21
N ILE A 114 -10.60 0.94 -0.04
CA ILE A 114 -11.52 1.72 0.78
C ILE A 114 -11.80 3.06 0.11
N LYS A 115 -13.04 3.52 0.21
CA LYS A 115 -13.44 4.82 -0.31
C LYS A 115 -13.31 5.86 0.79
N ILE A 116 -12.77 7.03 0.46
CA ILE A 116 -12.66 8.12 1.42
C ILE A 116 -14.06 8.71 1.65
N PRO A 117 -14.58 8.68 2.90
CA PRO A 117 -15.92 9.19 3.17
C PRO A 117 -15.98 10.70 3.08
N GLU A 118 -17.16 11.24 2.79
CA GLU A 118 -17.35 12.70 2.71
C GLU A 118 -17.11 13.35 4.07
N SER A 119 -17.55 12.71 5.15
CA SER A 119 -17.31 13.18 6.52
C SER A 119 -16.05 12.52 7.07
N LEU A 120 -14.91 12.92 6.56
CA LEU A 120 -13.65 12.30 6.92
C LEU A 120 -13.24 12.65 8.35
N ARG A 121 -13.06 11.60 9.18
CA ARG A 121 -12.41 11.68 10.48
C ARG A 121 -11.13 10.88 10.39
N TYR A 122 -10.01 11.57 10.53
CA TYR A 122 -8.71 10.98 10.21
C TYR A 122 -8.42 9.71 11.01
N SER A 123 -8.67 9.75 12.32
CA SER A 123 -8.39 8.59 13.18
C SER A 123 -9.25 7.38 12.83
N GLU A 124 -10.53 7.60 12.52
CA GLU A 124 -11.42 6.52 12.09
C GLU A 124 -11.01 5.96 10.75
N PHE A 125 -10.65 6.83 9.81
CA PHE A 125 -10.23 6.40 8.48
C PHE A 125 -8.92 5.61 8.54
N PHE A 126 -8.00 6.02 9.39
CA PHE A 126 -6.74 5.31 9.60
C PHE A 126 -7.02 3.88 10.10
N THR A 127 -7.93 3.74 11.07
CA THR A 127 -8.37 2.43 11.56
C THR A 127 -9.02 1.61 10.45
N ASP A 128 -9.85 2.25 9.63
CA ASP A 128 -10.53 1.58 8.52
C ASP A 128 -9.54 1.09 7.46
N MET A 129 -8.47 1.85 7.18
CA MET A 129 -7.41 1.40 6.28
C MET A 129 -6.75 0.12 6.78
N HIS A 130 -6.41 0.06 8.07
CA HIS A 130 -5.84 -1.16 8.66
C HIS A 130 -6.83 -2.32 8.59
N ARG A 131 -8.10 -2.06 8.85
CA ARG A 131 -9.13 -3.09 8.83
C ARG A 131 -9.34 -3.67 7.44
N THR A 132 -9.27 -2.85 6.39
CA THR A 132 -9.45 -3.35 5.03
C THR A 132 -8.32 -4.32 4.64
N ILE A 133 -7.10 -4.11 5.13
CA ILE A 133 -6.00 -5.05 4.93
C ILE A 133 -6.27 -6.35 5.69
N THR A 134 -6.66 -6.26 6.96
CA THR A 134 -6.96 -7.42 7.79
C THR A 134 -8.06 -8.26 7.17
N ASN A 135 -9.11 -7.61 6.65
CA ASN A 135 -10.21 -8.31 5.99
C ASN A 135 -9.76 -9.03 4.72
N SER A 136 -8.78 -8.50 4.00
CA SER A 136 -8.26 -9.13 2.78
C SER A 136 -7.51 -10.43 3.05
N LYS A 137 -7.06 -10.65 4.29
CA LYS A 137 -6.31 -11.86 4.68
C LYS A 137 -7.22 -13.05 5.02
N LYS A 138 -8.52 -12.85 5.07
CA LYS A 138 -9.48 -13.90 5.39
C LYS A 138 -9.87 -14.72 4.18
#